data_ef141e5723ecbba89e9f3f49f505bc26
#
_entry.id   ef141e5723ecbba89e9f3f49f505bc26
#
_cell.length_a   1.000
_cell.length_b   1.000
_cell.length_c   1.000
_cell.angle_alpha   90.00
_cell.angle_beta   90.00
_cell.angle_gamma   90.00
#
_symmetry.space_group_name_H-M   'P 1'
#
loop_
_entity.id
_entity.type
_entity.pdbx_description
1 polymer ?
#
loop_
_entity_poly.entity_id
_entity_poly.type
_entity_poly.pdbx_seq_one_letter_code
_entity_poly.pdbx_strand_id
1 'polypeptide(L)'
;EAKLGVSHELFAQAMLESGDVFTIIQNAGGHPQTILKLIAGSERPFGPIIAGTIDLDNLDNTLRFGIGAGLIKRLYEPENLARSFGFNPALRDKSAKLTLNASTSRDLDGWEFCREQVYAAVYSDTNLAAATMLVRAIELAFAAGDIDEDFFFKTDHQALYILEHNCNSLTRTLTADARLWHHYRKAYEIITTAPSASLKKLCSDKANWGKLADLLAHQLNIPP
;
A
#
# COMPACT_ATOMS: atom_id res chain seq x y z
N GLU A 1 -2.41 4.85 -9.42
CA GLU A 1 -3.37 5.89 -8.98
C GLU A 1 -3.16 7.22 -9.70
N ALA A 2 -1.94 7.78 -9.75
CA ALA A 2 -1.70 9.12 -10.28
C ALA A 2 -1.98 9.28 -11.80
N LYS A 3 -1.89 8.22 -12.60
CA LYS A 3 -2.17 8.27 -14.05
C LYS A 3 -3.62 7.99 -14.42
N LEU A 4 -4.33 7.24 -13.59
CA LEU A 4 -5.73 6.87 -13.84
C LEU A 4 -6.72 7.78 -13.11
N GLY A 5 -6.26 8.61 -12.15
CA GLY A 5 -7.13 9.43 -11.31
C GLY A 5 -8.08 8.63 -10.41
N VAL A 6 -7.83 7.31 -10.28
CA VAL A 6 -8.68 6.39 -9.52
C VAL A 6 -7.93 5.98 -8.26
N SER A 7 -8.49 6.31 -7.09
CA SER A 7 -7.98 5.80 -5.81
C SER A 7 -8.53 4.40 -5.53
N HIS A 8 -7.87 3.66 -4.63
CA HIS A 8 -8.36 2.34 -4.22
C HIS A 8 -9.73 2.41 -3.52
N GLU A 9 -10.09 3.55 -2.93
CA GLU A 9 -11.43 3.78 -2.37
C GLU A 9 -12.49 3.88 -3.47
N LEU A 10 -12.21 4.57 -4.57
CA LEU A 10 -13.11 4.63 -5.72
C LEU A 10 -13.28 3.24 -6.37
N PHE A 11 -12.22 2.45 -6.38
CA PHE A 11 -12.28 1.07 -6.85
C PHE A 11 -13.14 0.20 -5.94
N ALA A 12 -12.93 0.28 -4.62
CA ALA A 12 -13.77 -0.39 -3.63
C ALA A 12 -15.24 0.04 -3.74
N GLN A 13 -15.48 1.34 -3.99
CA GLN A 13 -16.82 1.86 -4.23
C GLN A 13 -17.48 1.21 -5.44
N ALA A 14 -16.80 1.16 -6.57
CA ALA A 14 -17.32 0.53 -7.79
C ALA A 14 -17.68 -0.94 -7.57
N MET A 15 -16.85 -1.69 -6.84
CA MET A 15 -17.11 -3.08 -6.49
C MET A 15 -18.30 -3.25 -5.54
N LEU A 16 -18.50 -2.31 -4.62
CA LEU A 16 -19.57 -2.35 -3.62
C LEU A 16 -20.90 -1.80 -4.12
N GLU A 17 -20.90 -1.05 -5.23
CA GLU A 17 -22.12 -0.45 -5.82
C GLU A 17 -22.70 -1.30 -6.97
N SER A 18 -21.98 -2.32 -7.45
CA SER A 18 -22.42 -3.16 -8.56
C SER A 18 -21.86 -4.57 -8.51
N GLY A 19 -22.49 -5.49 -9.24
CA GLY A 19 -22.02 -6.85 -9.44
C GLY A 19 -22.32 -7.80 -8.27
N ASP A 20 -21.56 -8.89 -8.22
CA ASP A 20 -21.81 -10.01 -7.30
C ASP A 20 -21.61 -9.63 -5.83
N VAL A 21 -20.58 -8.82 -5.53
CA VAL A 21 -20.27 -8.36 -4.18
C VAL A 21 -21.44 -7.55 -3.60
N PHE A 22 -21.98 -6.62 -4.39
CA PHE A 22 -23.17 -5.85 -4.02
C PHE A 22 -24.36 -6.77 -3.70
N THR A 23 -24.62 -7.73 -4.58
CA THR A 23 -25.73 -8.69 -4.42
C THR A 23 -25.56 -9.55 -3.16
N ILE A 24 -24.35 -10.06 -2.90
CA ILE A 24 -24.04 -10.86 -1.70
C ILE A 24 -24.28 -10.03 -0.43
N ILE A 25 -23.80 -8.80 -0.38
CA ILE A 25 -23.97 -7.92 0.78
C ILE A 25 -25.46 -7.63 1.03
N GLN A 26 -26.21 -7.30 0.00
CA GLN A 26 -27.64 -7.02 0.14
C GLN A 26 -28.42 -8.24 0.62
N ASN A 27 -28.13 -9.41 0.05
CA ASN A 27 -28.77 -10.67 0.45
C ASN A 27 -28.47 -11.06 1.91
N ALA A 28 -27.29 -10.65 2.41
CA ALA A 28 -26.93 -10.80 3.82
C ALA A 28 -27.52 -9.72 4.74
N GLY A 29 -28.36 -8.83 4.22
CA GLY A 29 -28.95 -7.71 4.98
C GLY A 29 -27.97 -6.55 5.25
N GLY A 30 -26.84 -6.52 4.57
CA GLY A 30 -25.86 -5.45 4.69
C GLY A 30 -26.24 -4.21 3.85
N HIS A 31 -25.64 -3.08 4.21
CA HIS A 31 -25.83 -1.81 3.51
C HIS A 31 -24.50 -1.35 2.87
N PRO A 32 -24.33 -1.45 1.54
CA PRO A 32 -23.07 -1.09 0.86
C PRO A 32 -22.56 0.30 1.21
N GLN A 33 -23.42 1.30 1.29
CA GLN A 33 -23.04 2.66 1.66
C GLN A 33 -22.50 2.79 3.10
N THR A 34 -23.00 2.00 4.04
CA THR A 34 -22.45 1.94 5.40
C THR A 34 -21.05 1.30 5.39
N ILE A 35 -20.86 0.25 4.59
CA ILE A 35 -19.55 -0.41 4.42
C ILE A 35 -18.54 0.58 3.82
N LEU A 36 -18.92 1.33 2.79
CA LEU A 36 -18.05 2.37 2.21
C LEU A 36 -17.65 3.43 3.22
N LYS A 37 -18.58 3.91 4.04
CA LYS A 37 -18.27 4.86 5.11
C LYS A 37 -17.35 4.27 6.19
N LEU A 38 -17.47 2.98 6.50
CA LEU A 38 -16.57 2.29 7.40
C LEU A 38 -15.17 2.19 6.81
N ILE A 39 -15.04 1.78 5.54
CA ILE A 39 -13.76 1.72 4.81
C ILE A 39 -13.09 3.10 4.74
N ALA A 40 -13.87 4.15 4.50
CA ALA A 40 -13.38 5.53 4.50
C ALA A 40 -13.13 6.11 5.92
N GLY A 41 -13.35 5.36 6.98
CA GLY A 41 -13.19 5.81 8.37
C GLY A 41 -14.22 6.87 8.83
N SER A 42 -15.24 7.16 8.02
CA SER A 42 -16.19 8.24 8.28
C SER A 42 -17.42 7.81 9.07
N GLU A 43 -17.73 6.53 9.15
CA GLU A 43 -18.87 5.99 9.91
C GLU A 43 -18.54 5.94 11.41
N ARG A 44 -19.25 6.73 12.19
CA ARG A 44 -19.05 6.81 13.66
C ARG A 44 -19.99 5.85 14.38
N PRO A 45 -19.53 5.19 15.45
CA PRO A 45 -18.20 5.30 16.11
C PRO A 45 -17.13 4.36 15.52
N PHE A 46 -17.45 3.49 14.56
CA PHE A 46 -16.63 2.33 14.19
C PHE A 46 -15.63 2.59 13.06
N GLY A 47 -15.80 3.63 12.26
CA GLY A 47 -14.90 3.96 11.15
C GLY A 47 -13.41 3.96 11.55
N PRO A 48 -13.01 4.58 12.67
CA PRO A 48 -11.61 4.59 13.11
C PRO A 48 -11.03 3.21 13.52
N ILE A 49 -11.88 2.21 13.74
CA ILE A 49 -11.44 0.83 14.00
C ILE A 49 -11.04 0.14 12.69
N ILE A 50 -11.62 0.56 11.58
CA ILE A 50 -11.38 -0.01 10.24
C ILE A 50 -10.34 0.80 9.47
N ALA A 51 -10.35 2.13 9.62
CA ALA A 51 -9.45 3.05 8.92
C ALA A 51 -8.92 4.11 9.88
N GLY A 52 -8.04 3.70 10.77
CA GLY A 52 -7.39 4.53 11.77
C GLY A 52 -5.87 4.37 11.78
N THR A 53 -5.21 5.07 12.68
CA THR A 53 -3.76 4.91 12.89
C THR A 53 -3.45 3.54 13.49
N ILE A 54 -4.29 3.10 14.40
CA ILE A 54 -4.30 1.74 14.95
C ILE A 54 -5.68 1.19 14.59
N ASP A 55 -5.75 0.35 13.60
CA ASP A 55 -6.98 -0.28 13.11
C ASP A 55 -6.83 -1.79 13.02
N LEU A 56 -7.94 -2.49 12.84
CA LEU A 56 -7.95 -3.95 12.82
C LEU A 56 -7.10 -4.54 11.71
N ASP A 57 -7.06 -3.89 10.54
CA ASP A 57 -6.26 -4.32 9.41
C ASP A 57 -4.76 -4.21 9.73
N ASN A 58 -4.32 -3.08 10.29
CA ASN A 58 -2.93 -2.90 10.71
C ASN A 58 -2.50 -3.87 11.81
N LEU A 59 -3.38 -4.16 12.77
CA LEU A 59 -3.10 -5.11 13.83
C LEU A 59 -2.87 -6.53 13.29
N ASP A 60 -3.71 -6.98 12.36
CA ASP A 60 -3.58 -8.32 11.77
C ASP A 60 -2.48 -8.37 10.71
N ASN A 61 -2.45 -7.42 9.79
CA ASN A 61 -1.51 -7.39 8.68
C ASN A 61 -0.05 -7.32 9.14
N THR A 62 0.25 -6.48 10.12
CA THR A 62 1.61 -6.33 10.68
C THR A 62 2.13 -7.66 11.18
N LEU A 63 1.33 -8.39 11.96
CA LEU A 63 1.75 -9.68 12.52
C LEU A 63 1.87 -10.75 11.43
N ARG A 64 0.86 -10.88 10.60
CA ARG A 64 0.79 -11.89 9.53
C ARG A 64 1.91 -11.71 8.51
N PHE A 65 2.15 -10.47 8.05
CA PHE A 65 3.24 -10.16 7.14
C PHE A 65 4.60 -10.42 7.80
N GLY A 66 4.79 -9.92 9.01
CA GLY A 66 6.08 -10.04 9.70
C GLY A 66 6.47 -11.49 9.98
N ILE A 67 5.51 -12.34 10.37
CA ILE A 67 5.73 -13.79 10.57
C ILE A 67 5.95 -14.47 9.21
N GLY A 68 5.11 -14.20 8.22
CA GLY A 68 5.20 -14.79 6.90
C GLY A 68 6.52 -14.48 6.18
N ALA A 69 7.05 -13.27 6.37
CA ALA A 69 8.35 -12.85 5.86
C ALA A 69 9.55 -13.30 6.74
N GLY A 70 9.31 -13.97 7.87
CA GLY A 70 10.37 -14.41 8.77
C GLY A 70 11.07 -13.28 9.53
N LEU A 71 10.48 -12.09 9.59
CA LEU A 71 11.07 -10.91 10.22
C LEU A 71 10.91 -10.88 11.72
N ILE A 72 9.79 -11.41 12.21
CA ILE A 72 9.41 -11.35 13.64
C ILE A 72 8.85 -12.68 14.13
N LYS A 73 8.80 -12.81 15.46
CA LYS A 73 7.98 -13.80 16.16
C LYS A 73 6.69 -13.15 16.65
N ARG A 74 5.70 -13.96 17.04
CA ARG A 74 4.48 -13.45 17.65
C ARG A 74 4.80 -12.78 18.99
N LEU A 75 4.70 -11.46 19.07
CA LEU A 75 5.02 -10.65 20.24
C LEU A 75 3.80 -9.99 20.87
N TYR A 76 2.66 -10.05 20.23
CA TYR A 76 1.38 -9.52 20.71
C TYR A 76 0.21 -10.35 20.22
N GLU A 77 -0.94 -10.16 20.84
CA GLU A 77 -2.18 -10.82 20.49
C GLU A 77 -3.13 -9.80 19.84
N PRO A 78 -3.32 -9.82 18.50
CA PRO A 78 -4.19 -8.86 17.81
C PRO A 78 -5.61 -8.83 18.38
N GLU A 79 -6.14 -9.98 18.80
CA GLU A 79 -7.47 -10.11 19.39
C GLU A 79 -7.61 -9.36 20.72
N ASN A 80 -6.54 -9.30 21.54
CA ASN A 80 -6.55 -8.52 22.77
C ASN A 80 -6.63 -7.02 22.48
N LEU A 81 -5.85 -6.55 21.50
CA LEU A 81 -5.91 -5.17 21.03
C LEU A 81 -7.27 -4.86 20.42
N ALA A 82 -7.79 -5.73 19.55
CA ALA A 82 -9.11 -5.58 18.94
C ALA A 82 -10.23 -5.46 19.99
N ARG A 83 -10.21 -6.30 21.03
CA ARG A 83 -11.18 -6.24 22.14
C ARG A 83 -11.02 -5.04 23.06
N SER A 84 -9.88 -4.36 23.00
CA SER A 84 -9.61 -3.18 23.82
C SER A 84 -10.18 -1.89 23.23
N PHE A 85 -10.72 -1.91 22.01
CA PHE A 85 -11.45 -0.77 21.49
C PHE A 85 -12.74 -0.56 22.26
N GLY A 86 -12.83 0.60 22.89
CA GLY A 86 -13.97 1.03 23.67
C GLY A 86 -14.67 2.22 23.04
N PHE A 87 -15.98 2.31 23.27
CA PHE A 87 -16.80 3.43 22.90
C PHE A 87 -17.19 4.23 24.14
N ASN A 88 -16.82 5.50 24.16
CA ASN A 88 -17.25 6.41 25.21
C ASN A 88 -18.21 7.46 24.63
N PRO A 89 -19.52 7.36 24.89
CA PRO A 89 -20.53 8.28 24.36
C PRO A 89 -20.36 9.72 24.82
N ALA A 90 -19.63 9.95 25.93
CA ALA A 90 -19.35 11.29 26.44
C ALA A 90 -18.26 12.04 25.66
N LEU A 91 -17.49 11.35 24.82
CA LEU A 91 -16.49 11.99 23.98
C LEU A 91 -17.15 12.73 22.83
N ARG A 92 -16.64 13.94 22.58
CA ARG A 92 -17.19 14.86 21.57
C ARG A 92 -17.15 14.28 20.16
N ASP A 93 -16.14 13.49 19.85
CA ASP A 93 -15.94 12.87 18.54
C ASP A 93 -16.72 11.55 18.34
N LYS A 94 -17.32 11.01 19.42
CA LYS A 94 -18.09 9.75 19.41
C LYS A 94 -17.36 8.61 18.69
N SER A 95 -16.03 8.60 18.70
CA SER A 95 -15.21 7.58 18.05
C SER A 95 -14.87 6.49 19.04
N ALA A 96 -14.81 5.24 18.57
CA ALA A 96 -14.17 4.17 19.32
C ALA A 96 -12.67 4.44 19.46
N LYS A 97 -12.13 4.21 20.65
CA LYS A 97 -10.71 4.39 20.98
C LYS A 97 -10.18 3.17 21.69
N LEU A 98 -8.88 2.94 21.52
CA LEU A 98 -8.19 1.90 22.26
C LEU A 98 -8.15 2.26 23.76
N THR A 99 -8.63 1.36 24.60
CA THR A 99 -8.58 1.51 26.06
C THR A 99 -7.30 0.87 26.58
N LEU A 100 -6.39 1.68 27.10
CA LEU A 100 -5.12 1.20 27.62
C LEU A 100 -5.28 0.68 29.06
N ASN A 101 -4.91 -0.58 29.26
CA ASN A 101 -4.67 -1.21 30.54
C ASN A 101 -3.30 -1.90 30.47
N ALA A 102 -2.85 -2.52 31.57
CA ALA A 102 -1.50 -3.10 31.61
C ALA A 102 -1.25 -4.21 30.56
N SER A 103 -2.25 -5.04 30.24
CA SER A 103 -2.12 -6.06 29.20
C SER A 103 -2.15 -5.45 27.81
N THR A 104 -3.06 -4.51 27.56
CA THR A 104 -3.18 -3.80 26.28
C THR A 104 -1.92 -2.98 25.97
N SER A 105 -1.31 -2.32 26.98
CA SER A 105 -0.06 -1.59 26.78
C SER A 105 1.07 -2.53 26.32
N ARG A 106 1.18 -3.71 26.92
CA ARG A 106 2.19 -4.69 26.53
C ARG A 106 1.98 -5.18 25.09
N ASP A 107 0.75 -5.48 24.72
CA ASP A 107 0.43 -5.90 23.35
C ASP A 107 0.67 -4.74 22.34
N LEU A 108 0.42 -3.49 22.74
CA LEU A 108 0.69 -2.31 21.92
C LEU A 108 2.20 -2.13 21.69
N ASP A 109 3.02 -2.24 22.72
CA ASP A 109 4.49 -2.20 22.61
C ASP A 109 5.00 -3.30 21.65
N GLY A 110 4.42 -4.51 21.75
CA GLY A 110 4.71 -5.62 20.87
C GLY A 110 4.33 -5.33 19.42
N TRP A 111 3.16 -4.72 19.18
CA TRP A 111 2.71 -4.30 17.86
C TRP A 111 3.59 -3.20 17.26
N GLU A 112 3.96 -2.17 18.05
CA GLU A 112 4.85 -1.10 17.60
C GLU A 112 6.19 -1.67 17.13
N PHE A 113 6.79 -2.54 17.93
CA PHE A 113 8.04 -3.21 17.57
C PHE A 113 7.88 -4.02 16.26
N CYS A 114 6.83 -4.83 16.13
CA CYS A 114 6.57 -5.61 14.91
C CYS A 114 6.40 -4.70 13.70
N ARG A 115 5.67 -3.59 13.86
CA ARG A 115 5.44 -2.60 12.82
C ARG A 115 6.75 -1.96 12.35
N GLU A 116 7.64 -1.60 13.26
CA GLU A 116 8.96 -1.07 12.91
C GLU A 116 9.76 -2.05 12.06
N GLN A 117 9.80 -3.34 12.45
CA GLN A 117 10.51 -4.36 11.67
C GLN A 117 9.91 -4.56 10.29
N VAL A 118 8.59 -4.62 10.19
CA VAL A 118 7.87 -4.74 8.91
C VAL A 118 8.14 -3.53 8.02
N TYR A 119 8.03 -2.31 8.54
CA TYR A 119 8.29 -1.11 7.76
C TYR A 119 9.76 -0.96 7.36
N ALA A 120 10.70 -1.36 8.21
CA ALA A 120 12.11 -1.40 7.84
C ALA A 120 12.36 -2.33 6.64
N ALA A 121 11.68 -3.47 6.56
CA ALA A 121 11.75 -4.36 5.40
C ALA A 121 11.03 -3.79 4.18
N VAL A 122 9.80 -3.30 4.35
CA VAL A 122 8.98 -2.74 3.25
C VAL A 122 9.67 -1.56 2.58
N TYR A 123 10.29 -0.68 3.37
CA TYR A 123 11.00 0.50 2.88
C TYR A 123 12.51 0.28 2.70
N SER A 124 12.98 -0.97 2.72
CA SER A 124 14.36 -1.26 2.39
C SER A 124 14.67 -0.88 0.94
N ASP A 125 15.92 -0.49 0.67
CA ASP A 125 16.37 -0.13 -0.68
C ASP A 125 16.08 -1.23 -1.71
N THR A 126 16.25 -2.47 -1.30
CA THR A 126 15.98 -3.66 -2.14
C THR A 126 14.52 -3.75 -2.54
N ASN A 127 13.62 -3.61 -1.58
CA ASN A 127 12.19 -3.72 -1.84
C ASN A 127 11.67 -2.51 -2.64
N LEU A 128 12.16 -1.31 -2.33
CA LEU A 128 11.83 -0.10 -3.09
C LEU A 128 12.34 -0.19 -4.53
N ALA A 129 13.54 -0.75 -4.75
CA ALA A 129 14.08 -0.97 -6.09
C ALA A 129 13.17 -1.93 -6.89
N ALA A 130 12.82 -3.09 -6.31
CA ALA A 130 11.92 -4.05 -6.96
C ALA A 130 10.56 -3.43 -7.31
N ALA A 131 9.95 -2.71 -6.36
CA ALA A 131 8.68 -2.02 -6.58
C ALA A 131 8.78 -0.99 -7.71
N THR A 132 9.86 -0.21 -7.75
CA THR A 132 10.09 0.79 -8.80
C THR A 132 10.26 0.14 -10.17
N MET A 133 10.97 -0.98 -10.26
CA MET A 133 11.14 -1.74 -11.50
C MET A 133 9.81 -2.27 -12.02
N LEU A 134 8.96 -2.82 -11.16
CA LEU A 134 7.62 -3.29 -11.54
C LEU A 134 6.71 -2.14 -11.97
N VAL A 135 6.73 -1.02 -11.26
CA VAL A 135 5.96 0.18 -11.67
C VAL A 135 6.41 0.66 -13.05
N ARG A 136 7.73 0.69 -13.31
CA ARG A 136 8.26 1.08 -14.61
C ARG A 136 7.86 0.09 -15.72
N ALA A 137 7.86 -1.21 -15.43
CA ALA A 137 7.39 -2.23 -16.36
C ALA A 137 5.92 -2.01 -16.76
N ILE A 138 5.05 -1.73 -15.77
CA ILE A 138 3.63 -1.40 -16.00
C ILE A 138 3.49 -0.13 -16.83
N GLU A 139 4.25 0.92 -16.51
CA GLU A 139 4.22 2.18 -17.27
C GLU A 139 4.59 2.00 -18.74
N LEU A 140 5.63 1.21 -19.02
CA LEU A 140 6.07 0.92 -20.37
C LEU A 140 5.03 0.10 -21.15
N ALA A 141 4.47 -0.94 -20.52
CA ALA A 141 3.42 -1.75 -21.12
C ALA A 141 2.16 -0.93 -21.43
N PHE A 142 1.76 -0.04 -20.51
CA PHE A 142 0.62 0.84 -20.70
C PHE A 142 0.87 1.87 -21.81
N ALA A 143 2.06 2.48 -21.85
CA ALA A 143 2.43 3.42 -22.90
C ALA A 143 2.52 2.79 -24.29
N ALA A 144 2.86 1.50 -24.37
CA ALA A 144 2.87 0.73 -25.60
C ALA A 144 1.46 0.27 -26.06
N GLY A 145 0.45 0.39 -25.19
CA GLY A 145 -0.90 -0.14 -25.44
C GLY A 145 -1.02 -1.66 -25.29
N ASP A 146 -0.03 -2.31 -24.67
CA ASP A 146 -0.01 -3.76 -24.43
C ASP A 146 -0.91 -4.16 -23.25
N ILE A 147 -1.19 -3.23 -22.36
CA ILE A 147 -2.15 -3.34 -21.25
C ILE A 147 -3.04 -2.10 -21.20
N ASP A 148 -4.25 -2.28 -20.70
CA ASP A 148 -5.25 -1.26 -20.49
C ASP A 148 -5.73 -1.20 -19.03
N GLU A 149 -6.86 -0.55 -18.78
CA GLU A 149 -7.45 -0.43 -17.43
C GLU A 149 -7.87 -1.78 -16.85
N ASP A 150 -8.20 -2.77 -17.67
CA ASP A 150 -8.56 -4.13 -17.21
C ASP A 150 -7.39 -4.85 -16.57
N PHE A 151 -6.16 -4.42 -16.80
CA PHE A 151 -4.97 -4.94 -16.12
C PHE A 151 -5.06 -4.82 -14.60
N PHE A 152 -5.66 -3.75 -14.08
CA PHE A 152 -5.77 -3.51 -12.63
C PHE A 152 -6.81 -4.41 -11.93
N PHE A 153 -7.61 -5.15 -12.70
CA PHE A 153 -8.52 -6.18 -12.18
C PHE A 153 -7.92 -7.58 -12.18
N LYS A 154 -6.70 -7.73 -12.64
CA LYS A 154 -6.01 -9.03 -12.64
C LYS A 154 -5.48 -9.36 -11.24
N THR A 155 -5.38 -10.64 -10.94
CA THR A 155 -4.62 -11.10 -9.76
C THR A 155 -3.13 -10.83 -9.96
N ASP A 156 -2.35 -10.76 -8.87
CA ASP A 156 -0.90 -10.56 -8.93
C ASP A 156 -0.21 -11.55 -9.88
N HIS A 157 -0.63 -12.82 -9.83
CA HIS A 157 -0.08 -13.86 -10.71
C HIS A 157 -0.38 -13.58 -12.19
N GLN A 158 -1.60 -13.18 -12.51
CA GLN A 158 -1.98 -12.83 -13.88
C GLN A 158 -1.26 -11.58 -14.37
N ALA A 159 -1.15 -10.55 -13.52
CA ALA A 159 -0.45 -9.32 -13.82
C ALA A 159 1.04 -9.57 -14.12
N LEU A 160 1.71 -10.32 -13.25
CA LEU A 160 3.11 -10.71 -13.47
C LEU A 160 3.29 -11.53 -14.74
N TYR A 161 2.40 -12.50 -15.00
CA TYR A 161 2.43 -13.29 -16.23
C TYR A 161 2.33 -12.42 -17.49
N ILE A 162 1.40 -11.44 -17.50
CA ILE A 162 1.23 -10.50 -18.63
C ILE A 162 2.50 -9.68 -18.85
N LEU A 163 3.11 -9.16 -17.78
CA LEU A 163 4.33 -8.37 -17.89
C LEU A 163 5.55 -9.20 -18.33
N GLU A 164 5.68 -10.44 -17.86
CA GLU A 164 6.77 -11.36 -18.24
C GLU A 164 6.67 -11.80 -19.70
N HIS A 165 5.47 -11.86 -20.26
CA HIS A 165 5.25 -12.26 -21.66
C HIS A 165 4.91 -11.05 -22.57
N ASN A 166 5.18 -9.83 -22.08
CA ASN A 166 4.95 -8.61 -22.84
C ASN A 166 5.78 -8.54 -24.13
N CYS A 167 5.27 -7.86 -25.15
CA CYS A 167 6.00 -7.65 -26.42
C CYS A 167 7.26 -6.78 -26.23
N ASN A 168 7.20 -5.80 -25.31
CA ASN A 168 8.33 -4.95 -25.00
C ASN A 168 9.40 -5.69 -24.21
N SER A 169 10.61 -5.77 -24.76
CA SER A 169 11.74 -6.48 -24.13
C SER A 169 12.17 -5.87 -22.79
N LEU A 170 12.10 -4.53 -22.65
CA LEU A 170 12.46 -3.86 -21.41
C LEU A 170 11.44 -4.15 -20.31
N THR A 171 10.13 -4.19 -20.62
CA THR A 171 9.08 -4.62 -19.68
C THR A 171 9.37 -6.02 -19.15
N ARG A 172 9.68 -6.97 -20.04
CA ARG A 172 10.03 -8.35 -19.64
C ARG A 172 11.26 -8.40 -18.74
N THR A 173 12.32 -7.69 -19.13
CA THR A 173 13.56 -7.65 -18.36
C THR A 173 13.33 -7.07 -16.96
N LEU A 174 12.68 -5.93 -16.85
CA LEU A 174 12.38 -5.30 -15.56
C LEU A 174 11.56 -6.22 -14.65
N THR A 175 10.58 -6.92 -15.21
CA THR A 175 9.73 -7.83 -14.44
C THR A 175 10.52 -9.06 -13.98
N ALA A 176 11.30 -9.67 -14.87
CA ALA A 176 12.15 -10.83 -14.54
C ALA A 176 13.21 -10.48 -13.50
N ASP A 177 13.89 -9.35 -13.66
CA ASP A 177 14.94 -8.89 -12.74
C ASP A 177 14.36 -8.55 -11.35
N ALA A 178 13.18 -7.91 -11.29
CA ALA A 178 12.49 -7.67 -10.03
C ALA A 178 12.18 -8.98 -9.28
N ARG A 179 11.73 -10.02 -9.99
CA ARG A 179 11.42 -11.34 -9.41
C ARG A 179 12.66 -12.15 -9.02
N LEU A 180 13.74 -12.03 -9.79
CA LEU A 180 15.00 -12.77 -9.57
C LEU A 180 15.96 -12.08 -8.61
N TRP A 181 15.52 -11.01 -7.94
CA TRP A 181 16.34 -10.22 -7.02
C TRP A 181 17.54 -9.54 -7.69
N HIS A 182 17.50 -9.31 -9.01
CA HIS A 182 18.48 -8.54 -9.76
C HIS A 182 18.11 -7.05 -9.75
N HIS A 183 17.94 -6.49 -8.55
CA HIS A 183 17.42 -5.15 -8.40
C HIS A 183 18.43 -4.07 -8.78
N TYR A 184 17.89 -2.91 -9.17
CA TYR A 184 18.65 -1.69 -9.30
C TYR A 184 19.36 -1.36 -7.99
N ARG A 185 20.56 -0.84 -8.09
CA ARG A 185 21.33 -0.39 -6.93
C ARG A 185 21.07 1.10 -6.71
N LYS A 186 20.92 1.47 -5.44
CA LYS A 186 20.86 2.90 -5.08
C LYS A 186 22.14 3.57 -5.49
N ALA A 187 22.05 4.52 -6.44
CA ALA A 187 23.20 5.26 -6.94
C ALA A 187 23.51 6.49 -6.07
N TYR A 188 22.48 7.08 -5.49
CA TYR A 188 22.60 8.33 -4.72
C TYR A 188 21.48 8.44 -3.68
N GLU A 189 21.79 9.07 -2.55
CA GLU A 189 20.83 9.38 -1.50
C GLU A 189 21.07 10.78 -0.95
N ILE A 190 20.00 11.54 -0.78
CA ILE A 190 20.03 12.84 -0.09
C ILE A 190 19.17 12.72 1.15
N ILE A 191 19.78 12.88 2.32
CA ILE A 191 19.07 12.98 3.59
C ILE A 191 19.06 14.45 3.99
N THR A 192 17.89 15.05 4.11
CA THR A 192 17.74 16.44 4.53
C THR A 192 16.54 16.62 5.45
N THR A 193 16.75 17.36 6.54
CA THR A 193 15.69 17.74 7.48
C THR A 193 14.92 18.98 7.02
N ALA A 194 15.49 19.75 6.09
CA ALA A 194 14.92 20.98 5.56
C ALA A 194 15.00 21.04 4.03
N PRO A 195 14.22 20.22 3.31
CA PRO A 195 14.24 20.21 1.85
C PRO A 195 13.80 21.56 1.28
N SER A 196 14.50 22.04 0.26
CA SER A 196 14.14 23.26 -0.47
C SER A 196 12.74 23.13 -1.09
N ALA A 197 12.10 24.28 -1.37
CA ALA A 197 10.79 24.29 -2.03
C ALA A 197 10.86 23.60 -3.41
N SER A 198 11.96 23.75 -4.14
CA SER A 198 12.18 23.10 -5.43
C SER A 198 12.30 21.58 -5.29
N LEU A 199 13.02 21.09 -4.27
CA LEU A 199 13.14 19.66 -4.00
C LEU A 199 11.79 19.06 -3.58
N LYS A 200 11.03 19.75 -2.71
CA LYS A 200 9.68 19.34 -2.34
C LYS A 200 8.77 19.23 -3.55
N LYS A 201 8.80 20.23 -4.44
CA LYS A 201 8.01 20.22 -5.68
C LYS A 201 8.43 19.08 -6.61
N LEU A 202 9.73 18.82 -6.75
CA LEU A 202 10.24 17.72 -7.56
C LEU A 202 9.76 16.36 -7.03
N CYS A 203 9.84 16.15 -5.72
CA CYS A 203 9.43 14.90 -5.08
C CYS A 203 7.91 14.69 -5.05
N SER A 204 7.11 15.78 -5.02
CA SER A 204 5.64 15.70 -4.97
C SER A 204 5.01 15.45 -6.34
N ASP A 205 5.69 15.81 -7.43
CA ASP A 205 5.16 15.67 -8.78
C ASP A 205 5.79 14.46 -9.48
N LYS A 206 5.09 13.34 -9.44
CA LYS A 206 5.52 12.09 -10.08
C LYS A 206 5.75 12.22 -11.59
N ALA A 207 5.07 13.15 -12.27
CA ALA A 207 5.27 13.40 -13.69
C ALA A 207 6.68 13.93 -14.02
N ASN A 208 7.36 14.48 -13.03
CA ASN A 208 8.74 14.96 -13.21
C ASN A 208 9.78 13.87 -12.98
N TRP A 209 9.44 12.74 -12.37
CA TRP A 209 10.40 11.68 -12.07
C TRP A 209 10.97 11.02 -13.33
N GLY A 210 10.12 10.77 -14.33
CA GLY A 210 10.59 10.27 -15.63
C GLY A 210 11.58 11.22 -16.29
N LYS A 211 11.23 12.52 -16.36
CA LYS A 211 12.11 13.56 -16.92
C LYS A 211 13.44 13.68 -16.16
N LEU A 212 13.40 13.56 -14.82
CA LEU A 212 14.61 13.56 -14.00
C LEU A 212 15.48 12.35 -14.28
N ALA A 213 14.87 11.17 -14.39
CA ALA A 213 15.57 9.93 -14.73
C ALA A 213 16.25 10.05 -16.10
N ASP A 214 15.55 10.54 -17.12
CA ASP A 214 16.10 10.75 -18.46
C ASP A 214 17.26 11.75 -18.45
N LEU A 215 17.11 12.85 -17.70
CA LEU A 215 18.16 13.86 -17.57
C LEU A 215 19.41 13.30 -16.86
N LEU A 216 19.23 12.53 -15.79
CA LEU A 216 20.33 11.88 -15.09
C LEU A 216 21.00 10.82 -15.96
N ALA A 217 20.23 10.00 -16.68
CA ALA A 217 20.76 9.02 -17.62
C ALA A 217 21.62 9.70 -18.69
N HIS A 218 21.14 10.80 -19.26
CA HIS A 218 21.90 11.57 -20.23
C HIS A 218 23.19 12.17 -19.63
N GLN A 219 23.11 12.76 -18.43
CA GLN A 219 24.31 13.35 -17.79
C GLN A 219 25.35 12.30 -17.37
N LEU A 220 24.89 11.12 -16.96
CA LEU A 220 25.76 10.03 -16.53
C LEU A 220 26.20 9.12 -17.69
N ASN A 221 25.74 9.41 -18.91
CA ASN A 221 25.98 8.61 -20.11
C ASN A 221 25.57 7.14 -19.93
N ILE A 222 24.44 6.93 -19.25
CA ILE A 222 23.83 5.61 -19.02
C ILE A 222 22.65 5.47 -20.00
N PRO A 223 22.44 4.30 -20.62
CA PRO A 223 21.24 4.09 -21.44
C PRO A 223 19.96 4.35 -20.62
N PRO A 224 18.97 5.01 -21.21
CA PRO A 224 17.69 5.28 -20.54
C PRO A 224 16.89 4.02 -20.22
#